data_dc5ec42e6a628110479e73b2069b9235
#
_entry.id   dc5ec42e6a628110479e73b2069b9235
#
_cell.length_a   1.000
_cell.length_b   1.000
_cell.length_c   1.000
_cell.angle_alpha   90.00
_cell.angle_beta   90.00
_cell.angle_gamma   90.00
#
_symmetry.space_group_name_H-M   'P 1'
#
loop_
_entity.id
_entity.type
_entity.pdbx_description
1 polymer ?
#
loop_
_entity_poly.entity_id
_entity_poly.type
_entity_poly.pdbx_seq_one_letter_code
_entity_poly.pdbx_strand_id
1 'polypeptide(L)'
;MKNNTVDFVSFSYYMSVAESTDPNPERGEGNIMGGVVNPELEVSEWGWAIDPEGLRYALNSMWDRWHKPLFIVENGLGAVDKLVDDASAPYGKTVHDRYRIDYMNDHLVQVEEAIKDEIPVMGYTSWGCIDLISASTAEIRKRYGFIYVDLNSDGSGSLQRYRKDSFDWYKNVIATNGESLKR
;
A
#
# COMPACT_ATOMS: atom_id res chain seq x y z
N MET A 1 30.87 14.94 -6.12
CA MET A 1 29.74 14.03 -5.92
C MET A 1 30.11 12.54 -5.93
N LYS A 2 31.13 12.09 -6.67
CA LYS A 2 31.50 10.65 -6.72
C LYS A 2 31.85 10.02 -5.34
N ASN A 3 32.24 10.81 -4.35
CA ASN A 3 32.69 10.32 -3.04
C ASN A 3 31.62 10.47 -1.93
N ASN A 4 30.40 10.93 -2.25
CA ASN A 4 29.34 11.17 -1.29
C ASN A 4 28.03 10.59 -1.86
N THR A 5 28.00 9.28 -2.05
CA THR A 5 26.82 8.53 -2.51
C THR A 5 26.05 7.99 -1.30
N VAL A 6 24.75 7.74 -1.49
CA VAL A 6 23.94 7.04 -0.49
C VAL A 6 24.29 5.55 -0.43
N ASP A 7 24.00 4.89 0.68
CA ASP A 7 24.25 3.46 0.86
C ASP A 7 23.13 2.62 0.21
N PHE A 8 21.89 3.11 0.21
CA PHE A 8 20.71 2.50 -0.41
C PHE A 8 19.76 3.58 -0.95
N VAL A 9 18.81 3.18 -1.79
CA VAL A 9 17.73 4.03 -2.29
C VAL A 9 16.42 3.58 -1.66
N SER A 10 15.66 4.52 -1.10
CA SER A 10 14.33 4.26 -0.56
C SER A 10 13.27 5.07 -1.30
N PHE A 11 12.07 4.52 -1.40
CA PHE A 11 10.95 5.15 -2.08
C PHE A 11 9.62 4.65 -1.55
N SER A 12 8.56 5.47 -1.76
CA SER A 12 7.17 5.10 -1.52
C SER A 12 6.53 4.67 -2.83
N TYR A 13 5.72 3.61 -2.80
CA TYR A 13 4.96 3.16 -3.96
C TYR A 13 3.49 2.98 -3.60
N TYR A 14 2.59 3.66 -4.31
CA TYR A 14 1.16 3.53 -4.09
C TYR A 14 0.38 3.28 -5.38
N MET A 15 0.85 3.81 -6.49
CA MET A 15 0.16 3.78 -7.78
C MET A 15 1.15 4.05 -8.92
N SER A 16 0.79 3.65 -10.12
CA SER A 16 1.37 4.18 -11.36
C SER A 16 0.53 5.35 -11.89
N VAL A 17 1.15 6.17 -12.72
CA VAL A 17 0.52 7.31 -13.36
C VAL A 17 0.76 7.23 -14.86
N ALA A 18 -0.28 7.39 -15.66
CA ALA A 18 -0.18 7.51 -17.10
C ALA A 18 -0.24 8.98 -17.56
N GLU A 19 0.42 9.29 -18.64
CA GLU A 19 0.36 10.60 -19.29
C GLU A 19 -0.07 10.44 -20.75
N SER A 20 -0.70 11.47 -21.32
CA SER A 20 -1.18 11.47 -22.70
C SER A 20 -0.77 12.74 -23.42
N THR A 21 -0.54 12.61 -24.72
CA THR A 21 -0.37 13.73 -25.64
C THR A 21 -1.70 14.33 -26.15
N ASP A 22 -2.82 13.70 -25.80
CA ASP A 22 -4.15 14.27 -26.04
C ASP A 22 -4.30 15.58 -25.25
N PRO A 23 -4.68 16.70 -25.90
CA PRO A 23 -4.88 17.97 -25.21
C PRO A 23 -6.06 17.95 -24.21
N ASN A 24 -6.99 16.98 -24.33
CA ASN A 24 -8.17 16.84 -23.47
C ASN A 24 -8.33 15.41 -22.96
N PRO A 25 -7.32 14.83 -22.27
CA PRO A 25 -7.41 13.48 -21.78
C PRO A 25 -8.39 13.37 -20.61
N GLU A 26 -9.02 12.22 -20.44
CA GLU A 26 -9.74 11.91 -19.21
C GLU A 26 -8.71 11.78 -18.07
N ARG A 27 -8.81 12.67 -17.09
CA ARG A 27 -7.88 12.70 -15.94
C ARG A 27 -8.47 11.95 -14.76
N GLY A 28 -7.63 11.15 -14.12
CA GLY A 28 -7.98 10.46 -12.89
C GLY A 28 -8.06 11.42 -11.68
N GLU A 29 -8.90 11.08 -10.73
CA GLU A 29 -9.02 11.78 -9.45
C GLU A 29 -7.86 11.37 -8.50
N GLY A 30 -6.64 11.75 -8.83
CA GLY A 30 -5.51 11.57 -7.91
C GLY A 30 -5.32 12.82 -7.06
N ASN A 31 -5.33 12.69 -5.74
CA ASN A 31 -5.24 13.84 -4.84
C ASN A 31 -3.80 14.35 -4.57
N ILE A 32 -2.77 13.66 -5.03
CA ILE A 32 -1.36 14.07 -4.89
C ILE A 32 -0.71 14.28 -6.25
N MET A 33 -0.95 13.36 -7.18
CA MET A 33 -0.43 13.44 -8.54
C MET A 33 -1.56 13.14 -9.51
N GLY A 34 -1.93 14.15 -10.30
CA GLY A 34 -2.84 13.96 -11.41
C GLY A 34 -2.18 13.13 -12.51
N GLY A 35 -2.98 12.40 -13.26
CA GLY A 35 -2.55 11.62 -14.42
C GLY A 35 -3.75 11.32 -15.29
N VAL A 36 -3.51 10.65 -16.40
CA VAL A 36 -4.58 10.14 -17.27
C VAL A 36 -5.08 8.82 -16.70
N VAL A 37 -6.39 8.59 -16.77
CA VAL A 37 -6.97 7.29 -16.40
C VAL A 37 -6.38 6.20 -17.28
N ASN A 38 -5.83 5.15 -16.65
CA ASN A 38 -5.47 3.93 -17.36
C ASN A 38 -6.65 2.95 -17.28
N PRO A 39 -7.35 2.68 -18.40
CA PRO A 39 -8.55 1.83 -18.40
C PRO A 39 -8.25 0.35 -18.13
N GLU A 40 -6.99 -0.06 -18.20
CA GLU A 40 -6.55 -1.44 -17.95
C GLU A 40 -6.32 -1.74 -16.47
N LEU A 41 -6.33 -0.72 -15.61
CA LEU A 41 -6.06 -0.88 -14.18
C LEU A 41 -7.30 -0.56 -13.34
N GLU A 42 -7.53 -1.37 -12.32
CA GLU A 42 -8.49 -1.06 -11.27
C GLU A 42 -8.03 0.16 -10.46
N VAL A 43 -8.96 0.89 -9.89
CA VAL A 43 -8.69 2.04 -9.05
C VAL A 43 -9.26 1.88 -7.65
N SER A 44 -8.59 2.44 -6.66
CA SER A 44 -9.11 2.52 -5.30
C SER A 44 -10.27 3.52 -5.19
N GLU A 45 -10.94 3.56 -4.04
CA GLU A 45 -12.00 4.55 -3.74
C GLU A 45 -11.52 6.02 -3.83
N TRP A 46 -10.22 6.26 -3.88
CA TRP A 46 -9.59 7.59 -4.09
C TRP A 46 -9.00 7.77 -5.49
N GLY A 47 -9.41 6.94 -6.45
CA GLY A 47 -8.96 7.04 -7.84
C GLY A 47 -7.49 6.67 -8.08
N TRP A 48 -6.85 5.98 -7.15
CA TRP A 48 -5.46 5.56 -7.30
C TRP A 48 -5.40 4.21 -8.01
N ALA A 49 -4.65 4.16 -9.11
CA ALA A 49 -4.47 2.92 -9.87
C ALA A 49 -3.80 1.83 -9.00
N ILE A 50 -4.37 0.64 -9.02
CA ILE A 50 -3.82 -0.53 -8.35
C ILE A 50 -2.94 -1.25 -9.37
N ASP A 51 -1.63 -1.11 -9.23
CA ASP A 51 -0.63 -1.60 -10.18
C ASP A 51 0.52 -2.34 -9.48
N PRO A 52 0.32 -3.60 -9.11
CA PRO A 52 1.38 -4.39 -8.50
C PRO A 52 2.60 -4.60 -9.41
N GLU A 53 2.39 -4.82 -10.72
CA GLU A 53 3.46 -5.00 -11.70
C GLU A 53 4.31 -3.74 -11.86
N GLY A 54 3.68 -2.58 -11.74
CA GLY A 54 4.36 -1.29 -11.73
C GLY A 54 5.37 -1.17 -10.58
N LEU A 55 5.13 -1.80 -9.43
CA LEU A 55 6.11 -1.87 -8.34
C LEU A 55 7.37 -2.65 -8.76
N ARG A 56 7.20 -3.83 -9.40
CA ARG A 56 8.34 -4.61 -9.92
C ARG A 56 9.09 -3.83 -10.98
N TYR A 57 8.37 -3.16 -11.89
CA TYR A 57 8.99 -2.30 -12.89
C TYR A 57 9.80 -1.15 -12.26
N ALA A 58 9.27 -0.50 -11.24
CA ALA A 58 9.96 0.57 -10.52
C ALA A 58 11.24 0.06 -9.83
N LEU A 59 11.18 -1.12 -9.20
CA LEU A 59 12.34 -1.76 -8.58
C LEU A 59 13.44 -2.05 -9.61
N ASN A 60 13.11 -2.66 -10.74
CA ASN A 60 14.05 -2.93 -11.83
C ASN A 60 14.66 -1.63 -12.38
N SER A 61 13.84 -0.62 -12.67
CA SER A 61 14.30 0.67 -13.22
C SER A 61 15.22 1.42 -12.26
N MET A 62 14.95 1.37 -10.97
CA MET A 62 15.81 2.00 -9.95
C MET A 62 17.14 1.26 -9.81
N TRP A 63 17.11 -0.07 -9.83
CA TRP A 63 18.32 -0.89 -9.78
C TRP A 63 19.21 -0.64 -11.00
N ASP A 64 18.66 -0.67 -12.20
CA ASP A 64 19.40 -0.40 -13.45
C ASP A 64 20.07 0.97 -13.43
N ARG A 65 19.44 1.95 -12.81
CA ARG A 65 19.95 3.32 -12.76
C ARG A 65 21.00 3.54 -11.68
N TRP A 66 20.77 2.98 -10.48
CA TRP A 66 21.54 3.38 -9.30
C TRP A 66 22.50 2.31 -8.79
N HIS A 67 22.25 1.05 -9.08
CA HIS A 67 22.99 -0.12 -8.56
C HIS A 67 23.24 -0.04 -7.05
N LYS A 68 22.19 0.29 -6.29
CA LYS A 68 22.15 0.37 -4.83
C LYS A 68 21.02 -0.48 -4.29
N PRO A 69 21.16 -1.10 -3.11
CA PRO A 69 20.05 -1.78 -2.47
C PRO A 69 18.81 -0.90 -2.39
N LEU A 70 17.63 -1.49 -2.53
CA LEU A 70 16.36 -0.77 -2.57
C LEU A 70 15.53 -1.07 -1.32
N PHE A 71 14.84 -0.05 -0.81
CA PHE A 71 13.94 -0.19 0.34
C PHE A 71 12.60 0.49 0.03
N ILE A 72 11.52 -0.30 0.04
CA ILE A 72 10.15 0.21 -0.09
C ILE A 72 9.72 0.70 1.30
N VAL A 73 9.79 2.01 1.55
CA VAL A 73 9.50 2.60 2.85
C VAL A 73 8.02 2.82 3.10
N GLU A 74 7.21 2.87 2.04
CA GLU A 74 5.76 2.98 2.13
C GLU A 74 5.09 2.25 0.96
N ASN A 75 4.06 1.48 1.28
CA ASN A 75 3.07 0.94 0.37
C ASN A 75 1.79 0.64 1.15
N GLY A 76 0.62 0.76 0.57
CA GLY A 76 -0.63 0.45 1.26
C GLY A 76 -1.85 0.97 0.53
N LEU A 77 -3.01 0.44 0.90
CA LEU A 77 -4.31 0.80 0.34
C LEU A 77 -5.11 1.63 1.34
N GLY A 78 -5.44 2.86 0.96
CA GLY A 78 -6.44 3.65 1.67
C GLY A 78 -7.84 3.18 1.29
N ALA A 79 -8.67 2.83 2.27
CA ALA A 79 -10.03 2.33 2.05
C ALA A 79 -10.99 2.79 3.14
N VAL A 80 -12.29 2.78 2.83
CA VAL A 80 -13.36 3.00 3.82
C VAL A 80 -13.66 1.68 4.52
N ASP A 81 -13.10 1.51 5.70
CA ASP A 81 -13.29 0.30 6.50
C ASP A 81 -14.61 0.35 7.28
N LYS A 82 -15.30 -0.79 7.35
CA LYS A 82 -16.53 -0.94 8.12
C LYS A 82 -16.27 -1.85 9.32
N LEU A 83 -16.32 -1.29 10.53
CA LEU A 83 -16.26 -2.07 11.77
C LEU A 83 -17.58 -2.86 11.94
N VAL A 84 -17.48 -4.16 12.18
CA VAL A 84 -18.62 -5.06 12.37
C VAL A 84 -18.48 -5.87 13.66
N ASP A 85 -19.62 -6.29 14.21
CA ASP A 85 -19.63 -7.24 15.33
C ASP A 85 -19.24 -8.63 14.80
N ASP A 86 -18.27 -9.26 15.48
CA ASP A 86 -17.84 -10.62 15.21
C ASP A 86 -17.42 -11.29 16.52
N ALA A 87 -18.19 -12.24 16.98
CA ALA A 87 -17.95 -12.94 18.25
C ALA A 87 -16.65 -13.77 18.25
N SER A 88 -16.09 -14.09 17.06
CA SER A 88 -14.82 -14.81 16.93
C SER A 88 -13.61 -13.88 16.98
N ALA A 89 -13.83 -12.58 16.75
CA ALA A 89 -12.76 -11.59 16.74
C ALA A 89 -12.34 -11.19 18.17
N PRO A 90 -11.05 -10.85 18.39
CA PRO A 90 -10.64 -10.21 19.64
C PRO A 90 -11.49 -8.97 19.93
N TYR A 91 -12.01 -8.87 21.15
CA TYR A 91 -12.88 -7.76 21.59
C TYR A 91 -14.27 -7.71 20.89
N GLY A 92 -14.69 -8.79 20.21
CA GLY A 92 -16.03 -8.94 19.63
C GLY A 92 -16.30 -8.08 18.39
N LYS A 93 -15.28 -7.48 17.81
CA LYS A 93 -15.40 -6.64 16.60
C LYS A 93 -14.16 -6.75 15.73
N THR A 94 -14.39 -6.64 14.40
CA THR A 94 -13.31 -6.61 13.39
C THR A 94 -13.72 -5.80 12.16
N VAL A 95 -12.79 -5.66 11.23
CA VAL A 95 -13.02 -5.24 9.85
C VAL A 95 -12.61 -6.38 8.93
N HIS A 96 -13.52 -6.84 8.09
CA HIS A 96 -13.23 -7.84 7.06
C HIS A 96 -12.64 -7.14 5.84
N ASP A 97 -11.35 -6.83 5.88
CA ASP A 97 -10.63 -6.05 4.87
C ASP A 97 -9.90 -6.92 3.84
N ARG A 98 -10.65 -7.85 3.22
CA ARG A 98 -10.12 -8.74 2.19
C ARG A 98 -9.46 -7.97 1.03
N TYR A 99 -10.04 -6.84 0.63
CA TYR A 99 -9.50 -5.95 -0.38
C TYR A 99 -8.08 -5.45 -0.05
N ARG A 100 -7.77 -5.21 1.23
CA ARG A 100 -6.43 -4.81 1.68
C ARG A 100 -5.46 -5.98 1.62
N ILE A 101 -5.93 -7.17 2.01
CA ILE A 101 -5.16 -8.41 1.92
C ILE A 101 -4.78 -8.68 0.46
N ASP A 102 -5.73 -8.59 -0.47
CA ASP A 102 -5.49 -8.85 -1.89
C ASP A 102 -4.50 -7.82 -2.46
N TYR A 103 -4.73 -6.53 -2.22
CA TYR A 103 -3.79 -5.48 -2.63
C TYR A 103 -2.36 -5.74 -2.14
N MET A 104 -2.19 -6.02 -0.85
CA MET A 104 -0.86 -6.25 -0.29
C MET A 104 -0.24 -7.54 -0.77
N ASN A 105 -1.03 -8.61 -0.92
CA ASN A 105 -0.57 -9.87 -1.47
C ASN A 105 0.03 -9.67 -2.86
N ASP A 106 -0.69 -9.00 -3.74
CA ASP A 106 -0.29 -8.84 -5.12
C ASP A 106 0.98 -7.97 -5.24
N HIS A 107 1.09 -6.92 -4.44
CA HIS A 107 2.31 -6.12 -4.39
C HIS A 107 3.51 -6.90 -3.80
N LEU A 108 3.31 -7.67 -2.73
CA LEU A 108 4.39 -8.48 -2.14
C LEU A 108 4.85 -9.62 -3.03
N VAL A 109 3.96 -10.21 -3.82
CA VAL A 109 4.32 -11.17 -4.88
C VAL A 109 5.25 -10.50 -5.90
N GLN A 110 4.99 -9.26 -6.28
CA GLN A 110 5.88 -8.53 -7.21
C GLN A 110 7.21 -8.14 -6.58
N VAL A 111 7.26 -7.92 -5.27
CA VAL A 111 8.55 -7.78 -4.55
C VAL A 111 9.34 -9.09 -4.59
N GLU A 112 8.68 -10.24 -4.37
CA GLU A 112 9.31 -11.55 -4.50
C GLU A 112 9.85 -11.77 -5.92
N GLU A 113 9.07 -11.43 -6.94
CA GLU A 113 9.51 -11.52 -8.34
C GLU A 113 10.71 -10.61 -8.65
N ALA A 114 10.74 -9.39 -8.10
CA ALA A 114 11.90 -8.52 -8.23
C ALA A 114 13.16 -9.10 -7.56
N ILE A 115 13.01 -9.78 -6.41
CA ILE A 115 14.12 -10.50 -5.77
C ILE A 115 14.62 -11.65 -6.65
N LYS A 116 13.72 -12.35 -7.35
CA LYS A 116 14.08 -13.39 -8.33
C LYS A 116 14.78 -12.81 -9.56
N ASP A 117 14.49 -11.55 -9.91
CA ASP A 117 15.22 -10.76 -10.92
C ASP A 117 16.60 -10.30 -10.42
N GLU A 118 17.06 -10.81 -9.27
CA GLU A 118 18.33 -10.45 -8.62
C GLU A 118 18.40 -8.99 -8.12
N ILE A 119 17.26 -8.33 -7.92
CA ILE A 119 17.23 -6.97 -7.35
C ILE A 119 17.43 -7.08 -5.82
N PRO A 120 18.42 -6.38 -5.25
CA PRO A 120 18.69 -6.42 -3.82
C PRO A 120 17.69 -5.55 -3.05
N VAL A 121 16.48 -6.06 -2.85
CA VAL A 121 15.45 -5.45 -2.00
C VAL A 121 15.77 -5.76 -0.55
N MET A 122 16.14 -4.75 0.22
CA MET A 122 16.55 -4.90 1.61
C MET A 122 15.41 -4.80 2.62
N GLY A 123 14.24 -4.31 2.21
CA GLY A 123 13.11 -4.19 3.09
C GLY A 123 11.85 -3.62 2.44
N TYR A 124 10.75 -3.86 3.14
CA TYR A 124 9.42 -3.36 2.81
C TYR A 124 8.71 -2.96 4.10
N THR A 125 8.10 -1.79 4.10
CA THR A 125 7.21 -1.34 5.17
C THR A 125 5.88 -0.85 4.60
N SER A 126 4.79 -1.23 5.27
CA SER A 126 3.48 -0.74 4.93
C SER A 126 3.24 0.66 5.50
N TRP A 127 2.44 1.47 4.80
CA TRP A 127 1.98 2.75 5.32
C TRP A 127 0.90 2.53 6.37
N GLY A 128 1.23 2.88 7.63
CA GLY A 128 0.32 2.81 8.76
C GLY A 128 0.07 1.39 9.28
N CYS A 129 0.66 1.01 10.41
CA CYS A 129 0.29 -0.24 11.10
C CYS A 129 -1.03 -0.11 11.88
N ILE A 130 -1.39 1.12 12.27
CA ILE A 130 -2.63 1.51 12.95
C ILE A 130 -3.29 2.59 12.10
N ASP A 131 -4.62 2.64 12.05
CA ASP A 131 -5.33 3.72 11.35
C ASP A 131 -4.86 5.09 11.83
N LEU A 132 -4.62 5.95 10.88
CA LEU A 132 -4.10 7.30 11.08
C LEU A 132 -4.91 8.29 10.24
N ILE A 133 -4.79 9.57 10.55
CA ILE A 133 -5.34 10.63 9.72
C ILE A 133 -4.55 10.70 8.41
N SER A 134 -5.25 10.60 7.29
CA SER A 134 -4.63 10.66 5.96
C SER A 134 -3.86 11.97 5.78
N ALA A 135 -2.59 11.88 5.41
CA ALA A 135 -1.74 13.04 5.18
C ALA A 135 -2.23 13.91 4.00
N SER A 136 -2.83 13.30 2.99
CA SER A 136 -3.26 13.99 1.77
C SER A 136 -4.65 14.60 1.86
N THR A 137 -5.58 13.99 2.62
CA THR A 137 -6.99 14.42 2.70
C THR A 137 -7.39 14.94 4.07
N ALA A 138 -6.51 14.83 5.08
CA ALA A 138 -6.74 15.22 6.47
C ALA A 138 -7.98 14.54 7.10
N GLU A 139 -8.33 13.33 6.64
CA GLU A 139 -9.48 12.57 7.11
C GLU A 139 -9.10 11.20 7.66
N ILE A 140 -9.78 10.75 8.72
CA ILE A 140 -9.59 9.41 9.29
C ILE A 140 -10.34 8.34 8.47
N ARG A 141 -11.32 8.72 7.67
CA ARG A 141 -12.12 7.81 6.84
C ARG A 141 -11.27 7.02 5.84
N LYS A 142 -10.19 7.61 5.31
CA LYS A 142 -9.21 6.95 4.46
C LYS A 142 -8.24 6.13 5.32
N ARG A 143 -8.60 4.90 5.59
CA ARG A 143 -7.90 4.02 6.53
C ARG A 143 -6.87 3.14 5.84
N TYR A 144 -5.71 3.00 6.44
CA TYR A 144 -4.58 2.22 5.91
C TYR A 144 -4.16 1.07 6.82
N GLY A 145 -4.41 1.19 8.13
CA GLY A 145 -3.84 0.31 9.15
C GLY A 145 -4.37 -1.12 9.13
N PHE A 146 -3.65 -2.00 9.78
CA PHE A 146 -4.08 -3.36 10.16
C PHE A 146 -4.93 -3.34 11.44
N ILE A 147 -4.90 -2.23 12.15
CA ILE A 147 -5.64 -2.01 13.39
C ILE A 147 -6.58 -0.82 13.15
N TYR A 148 -7.88 -1.11 13.26
CA TYR A 148 -8.92 -0.08 13.20
C TYR A 148 -8.89 0.77 14.46
N VAL A 149 -9.00 2.09 14.31
CA VAL A 149 -9.20 3.04 15.41
C VAL A 149 -10.62 3.57 15.32
N ASP A 150 -11.41 3.39 16.37
CA ASP A 150 -12.78 3.91 16.44
C ASP A 150 -12.76 5.42 16.65
N LEU A 151 -12.52 6.13 15.57
CA LEU A 151 -12.49 7.58 15.46
C LEU A 151 -13.16 8.00 14.15
N ASN A 152 -14.04 8.98 14.22
CA ASN A 152 -14.69 9.62 13.06
C ASN A 152 -14.04 10.96 12.72
N SER A 153 -14.30 11.47 11.51
CA SER A 153 -13.72 12.74 11.05
C SER A 153 -14.19 13.97 11.85
N ASP A 154 -15.32 13.86 12.55
CA ASP A 154 -15.85 14.89 13.46
C ASP A 154 -15.23 14.83 14.87
N GLY A 155 -14.29 13.88 15.09
CA GLY A 155 -13.65 13.67 16.38
C GLY A 155 -14.42 12.75 17.34
N SER A 156 -15.62 12.27 16.96
CA SER A 156 -16.39 11.30 17.74
C SER A 156 -15.79 9.89 17.62
N GLY A 157 -16.12 9.02 18.56
CA GLY A 157 -15.67 7.65 18.64
C GLY A 157 -15.07 7.33 20.02
N SER A 158 -14.83 6.05 20.28
CA SER A 158 -14.32 5.57 21.57
C SER A 158 -12.79 5.54 21.63
N LEU A 159 -12.11 5.73 20.52
CA LEU A 159 -10.66 5.52 20.33
C LEU A 159 -10.20 4.08 20.62
N GLN A 160 -11.12 3.14 20.76
CA GLN A 160 -10.77 1.72 20.89
C GLN A 160 -10.14 1.20 19.61
N ARG A 161 -9.29 0.18 19.76
CA ARG A 161 -8.54 -0.43 18.66
C ARG A 161 -9.01 -1.85 18.45
N TYR A 162 -9.25 -2.19 17.19
CA TYR A 162 -9.69 -3.52 16.79
C TYR A 162 -8.79 -4.05 15.68
N ARG A 163 -8.33 -5.30 15.82
CA ARG A 163 -7.58 -5.95 14.73
C ARG A 163 -8.51 -6.16 13.54
N LYS A 164 -8.01 -5.90 12.34
CA LYS A 164 -8.66 -6.25 11.07
C LYS A 164 -8.19 -7.65 10.64
N ASP A 165 -8.85 -8.25 9.66
CA ASP A 165 -8.44 -9.56 9.13
C ASP A 165 -7.00 -9.51 8.55
N SER A 166 -6.63 -8.39 7.96
CA SER A 166 -5.29 -8.16 7.46
C SER A 166 -4.19 -8.21 8.52
N PHE A 167 -4.51 -7.98 9.81
CA PHE A 167 -3.52 -8.06 10.89
C PHE A 167 -2.94 -9.46 11.04
N ASP A 168 -3.79 -10.47 11.15
CA ASP A 168 -3.33 -11.85 11.32
C ASP A 168 -2.77 -12.42 10.02
N TRP A 169 -3.33 -12.02 8.87
CA TRP A 169 -2.76 -12.36 7.57
C TRP A 169 -1.33 -11.85 7.43
N TYR A 170 -1.07 -10.55 7.67
CA TYR A 170 0.26 -9.97 7.53
C TYR A 170 1.26 -10.52 8.56
N LYS A 171 0.79 -10.76 9.78
CA LYS A 171 1.59 -11.47 10.80
C LYS A 171 2.07 -12.84 10.28
N ASN A 172 1.18 -13.57 9.58
CA ASN A 172 1.54 -14.87 9.00
C ASN A 172 2.52 -14.72 7.83
N VAL A 173 2.35 -13.71 6.96
CA VAL A 173 3.31 -13.40 5.89
C VAL A 173 4.70 -13.17 6.46
N ILE A 174 4.82 -12.37 7.53
CA ILE A 174 6.11 -12.11 8.19
C ILE A 174 6.67 -13.41 8.80
N ALA A 175 5.86 -14.18 9.51
CA ALA A 175 6.29 -15.40 10.18
C ALA A 175 6.78 -16.49 9.22
N THR A 176 6.24 -16.53 8.02
CA THR A 176 6.60 -17.49 6.96
C THR A 176 7.61 -16.92 5.96
N ASN A 177 8.13 -15.70 6.18
CA ASN A 177 9.01 -15.02 5.23
C ASN A 177 8.46 -15.01 3.79
N GLY A 178 7.16 -14.75 3.64
CA GLY A 178 6.47 -14.67 2.36
C GLY A 178 5.98 -16.00 1.78
N GLU A 179 6.31 -17.15 2.35
CA GLU A 179 5.85 -18.47 1.82
C GLU A 179 4.33 -18.61 1.78
N SER A 180 3.61 -17.87 2.62
CA SER A 180 2.14 -17.88 2.68
C SER A 180 1.46 -16.96 1.66
N LEU A 181 2.20 -16.24 0.83
CA LEU A 181 1.65 -15.42 -0.25
C LEU A 181 0.95 -16.31 -1.30
N LYS A 182 -0.16 -15.82 -1.83
CA LYS A 182 -0.90 -16.50 -2.90
C LYS A 182 -0.33 -16.05 -4.25
N ARG A 183 0.17 -16.98 -5.03
CA ARG A 183 0.74 -16.81 -6.38
C ARG A 183 -0.28 -17.18 -7.44
#